data_51afbf8b31f3772e3df58fdee5bd980c
#
_entry.id   51afbf8b31f3772e3df58fdee5bd980c
#
_cell.length_a   1.000
_cell.length_b   1.000
_cell.length_c   1.000
_cell.angle_alpha   90.00
_cell.angle_beta   90.00
_cell.angle_gamma   90.00
#
_symmetry.space_group_name_H-M   'P 1'
#
loop_
_entity.id
_entity.type
_entity.pdbx_description
1 polymer ?
#
loop_
_entity_poly.entity_id
_entity_poly.type
_entity_poly.pdbx_seq_one_letter_code
_entity_poly.pdbx_strand_id
1 'polypeptide(L)'
;DRPYNEDSMCVTATDKKGCFVLADGLGGQGKGDVASKFVVDKIQKSYKKKKNHCHEKFITEMVSECQRDIIKIKENEDVTEDMMTTLVLLLIEDEKISWGHVGDSRLYHFMDGKIVERTVDHSVCQVLANTGEIDESEIRHHPDRNRLLRAIGMHDQTETLNSLKIIENKGKNHVFLLCSDGFWEYIDEKHMEK
;
A
#
# COMPACT_ATOMS: atom_id res chain seq x y z
N ASP A 1 -7.77 5.55 -20.39
CA ASP A 1 -8.48 6.29 -19.31
C ASP A 1 -9.56 5.39 -18.76
N ARG A 2 -9.48 5.06 -17.44
CA ARG A 2 -10.55 4.34 -16.76
C ARG A 2 -11.71 5.30 -16.52
N PRO A 3 -13.00 4.87 -16.64
CA PRO A 3 -14.14 5.74 -16.44
C PRO A 3 -14.33 6.17 -14.98
N TYR A 4 -13.70 5.45 -14.03
CA TYR A 4 -13.77 5.70 -12.58
C TYR A 4 -12.39 5.61 -11.97
N ASN A 5 -12.14 6.43 -10.94
CA ASN A 5 -10.99 6.28 -10.05
C ASN A 5 -11.34 5.23 -8.98
N GLU A 6 -10.55 4.18 -8.92
CA GLU A 6 -10.72 3.08 -7.96
C GLU A 6 -9.79 3.23 -6.74
N ASP A 7 -8.99 4.29 -6.69
CA ASP A 7 -8.15 4.61 -5.54
C ASP A 7 -8.99 5.12 -4.36
N SER A 8 -8.60 4.74 -3.17
CA SER A 8 -9.13 5.27 -1.93
C SER A 8 -8.00 5.65 -0.97
N MET A 9 -8.18 6.72 -0.22
CA MET A 9 -7.19 7.13 0.77
C MET A 9 -7.82 7.74 2.01
N CYS A 10 -7.12 7.68 3.13
CA CYS A 10 -7.48 8.46 4.30
C CYS A 10 -6.25 8.99 5.04
N VAL A 11 -6.47 10.12 5.71
CA VAL A 11 -5.53 10.73 6.64
C VAL A 11 -6.25 10.92 7.97
N THR A 12 -5.67 10.39 9.04
CA THR A 12 -6.11 10.64 10.42
C THR A 12 -4.90 11.06 11.22
N ALA A 13 -4.71 12.35 11.41
CA ALA A 13 -3.50 12.90 12.00
C ALA A 13 -3.81 13.97 13.07
N THR A 14 -2.87 14.09 14.02
CA THR A 14 -2.72 15.19 14.98
C THR A 14 -1.28 15.70 14.88
N ASP A 15 -0.91 16.71 15.67
CA ASP A 15 0.46 17.24 15.69
C ASP A 15 1.54 16.21 16.08
N LYS A 16 1.15 15.11 16.73
CA LYS A 16 2.08 14.11 17.29
C LYS A 16 1.97 12.73 16.68
N LYS A 17 0.87 12.43 16.01
CA LYS A 17 0.64 11.10 15.45
C LYS A 17 -0.28 11.11 14.25
N GLY A 18 -0.10 10.15 13.35
CA GLY A 18 -0.89 10.01 12.16
C GLY A 18 -0.97 8.57 11.65
N CYS A 19 -2.09 8.31 10.98
CA CYS A 19 -2.33 7.12 10.19
C CYS A 19 -2.70 7.56 8.78
N PHE A 20 -1.94 7.12 7.82
CA PHE A 20 -2.08 7.44 6.40
C PHE A 20 -2.27 6.14 5.65
N VAL A 21 -3.32 6.06 4.87
CA VAL A 21 -3.70 4.84 4.13
C VAL A 21 -3.95 5.21 2.68
N LEU A 22 -3.39 4.43 1.78
CA LEU A 22 -3.68 4.45 0.36
C LEU A 22 -3.98 3.03 -0.10
N ALA A 23 -4.98 2.88 -0.94
CA ALA A 23 -5.39 1.62 -1.53
C ALA A 23 -5.83 1.88 -2.97
N ASP A 24 -5.22 1.18 -3.94
CA ASP A 24 -5.57 1.19 -5.36
C ASP A 24 -6.43 -0.02 -5.67
N GLY A 25 -7.65 0.22 -6.09
CA GLY A 25 -8.63 -0.82 -6.37
C GLY A 25 -8.33 -1.56 -7.68
N LEU A 26 -8.35 -2.88 -7.60
CA LEU A 26 -8.10 -3.79 -8.70
C LEU A 26 -9.38 -4.55 -9.02
N GLY A 27 -9.84 -4.44 -10.25
CA GLY A 27 -11.01 -5.19 -10.70
C GLY A 27 -11.74 -4.50 -11.84
N GLY A 28 -12.51 -5.29 -12.59
CA GLY A 28 -13.42 -4.77 -13.61
C GLY A 28 -14.80 -4.41 -12.99
N GLN A 29 -15.52 -3.51 -13.65
CA GLN A 29 -16.93 -3.21 -13.33
C GLN A 29 -17.21 -2.57 -11.95
N GLY A 30 -16.26 -1.78 -11.40
CA GLY A 30 -16.50 -1.00 -10.19
C GLY A 30 -16.41 -1.79 -8.88
N LYS A 31 -15.69 -2.90 -8.86
CA LYS A 31 -15.48 -3.69 -7.62
C LYS A 31 -14.15 -3.36 -6.94
N GLY A 32 -13.20 -2.79 -7.67
CA GLY A 32 -11.96 -2.28 -7.13
C GLY A 32 -12.20 -1.10 -6.19
N ASP A 33 -13.09 -0.17 -6.54
CA ASP A 33 -13.46 0.97 -5.70
C ASP A 33 -14.12 0.53 -4.37
N VAL A 34 -14.96 -0.51 -4.41
CA VAL A 34 -15.55 -1.10 -3.20
C VAL A 34 -14.48 -1.71 -2.31
N ALA A 35 -13.52 -2.45 -2.89
CA ALA A 35 -12.43 -3.07 -2.14
C ALA A 35 -11.50 -2.03 -1.49
N SER A 36 -11.02 -1.05 -2.26
CA SER A 36 -10.13 0.00 -1.77
C SER A 36 -10.80 0.83 -0.67
N LYS A 37 -12.06 1.23 -0.88
CA LYS A 37 -12.83 1.97 0.10
C LYS A 37 -13.07 1.17 1.38
N PHE A 38 -13.44 -0.11 1.27
CA PHE A 38 -13.63 -0.99 2.42
C PHE A 38 -12.39 -1.07 3.30
N VAL A 39 -11.21 -1.29 2.69
CA VAL A 39 -9.94 -1.39 3.39
C VAL A 39 -9.60 -0.09 4.10
N VAL A 40 -9.68 1.04 3.40
CA VAL A 40 -9.40 2.36 3.96
C VAL A 40 -10.33 2.70 5.13
N ASP A 41 -11.65 2.52 4.97
CA ASP A 41 -12.64 2.79 6.00
C ASP A 41 -12.43 1.91 7.24
N LYS A 42 -12.11 0.62 7.05
CA LYS A 42 -11.86 -0.33 8.14
C LYS A 42 -10.63 0.07 8.95
N ILE A 43 -9.51 0.37 8.29
CA ILE A 43 -8.27 0.78 8.95
C ILE A 43 -8.48 2.10 9.71
N GLN A 44 -9.11 3.09 9.07
CA GLN A 44 -9.41 4.37 9.72
C GLN A 44 -10.27 4.20 10.99
N LYS A 45 -11.33 3.41 10.90
CA LYS A 45 -12.21 3.12 12.05
C LYS A 45 -11.46 2.41 13.17
N SER A 46 -10.60 1.45 12.83
CA SER A 46 -9.81 0.71 13.80
C SER A 46 -8.75 1.59 14.48
N TYR A 47 -8.09 2.47 13.72
CA TYR A 47 -7.13 3.44 14.26
C TYR A 47 -7.77 4.41 15.26
N LYS A 48 -8.96 4.93 14.94
CA LYS A 48 -9.69 5.88 15.83
C LYS A 48 -10.18 5.25 17.13
N LYS A 49 -10.37 3.94 17.19
CA LYS A 49 -10.87 3.25 18.39
C LYS A 49 -9.84 3.10 19.50
N LYS A 50 -8.56 3.06 19.19
CA LYS A 50 -7.46 2.86 20.16
C LYS A 50 -6.66 4.16 20.30
N LYS A 51 -6.27 4.50 21.53
CA LYS A 51 -5.43 5.69 21.80
C LYS A 51 -3.95 5.43 21.53
N ASN A 52 -3.47 4.21 21.76
CA ASN A 52 -2.08 3.79 21.54
C ASN A 52 -2.04 2.50 20.75
N HIS A 53 -1.17 2.42 19.77
CA HIS A 53 -0.99 1.27 18.91
C HIS A 53 0.42 0.68 19.09
N CYS A 54 0.50 -0.63 19.21
CA CYS A 54 1.73 -1.32 18.85
C CYS A 54 1.74 -1.38 17.32
N HIS A 55 2.62 -0.61 16.68
CA HIS A 55 2.63 -0.39 15.22
C HIS A 55 2.68 -1.72 14.45
N GLU A 56 3.63 -2.59 14.80
CA GLU A 56 3.79 -3.89 14.17
C GLU A 56 2.50 -4.72 14.24
N LYS A 57 1.96 -4.85 15.45
CA LYS A 57 0.73 -5.59 15.68
C LYS A 57 -0.45 -4.99 14.92
N PHE A 58 -0.59 -3.66 14.95
CA PHE A 58 -1.69 -2.98 14.28
C PHE A 58 -1.62 -3.18 12.75
N ILE A 59 -0.45 -2.97 12.15
CA ILE A 59 -0.28 -3.12 10.68
C ILE A 59 -0.56 -4.56 10.27
N THR A 60 0.02 -5.53 10.99
CA THR A 60 -0.16 -6.96 10.67
C THR A 60 -1.62 -7.41 10.84
N GLU A 61 -2.28 -6.99 11.94
CA GLU A 61 -3.70 -7.30 12.19
C GLU A 61 -4.59 -6.70 11.10
N MET A 62 -4.36 -5.42 10.71
CA MET A 62 -5.18 -4.76 9.69
C MET A 62 -5.07 -5.44 8.33
N VAL A 63 -3.86 -5.80 7.90
CA VAL A 63 -3.67 -6.54 6.63
C VAL A 63 -4.41 -7.87 6.68
N SER A 64 -4.21 -8.67 7.73
CA SER A 64 -4.83 -9.98 7.88
C SER A 64 -6.37 -9.91 7.98
N GLU A 65 -6.87 -8.91 8.71
CA GLU A 65 -8.32 -8.71 8.83
C GLU A 65 -8.95 -8.22 7.53
N CYS A 66 -8.33 -7.28 6.82
CA CYS A 66 -8.83 -6.80 5.53
C CYS A 66 -8.86 -7.94 4.51
N GLN A 67 -7.79 -8.73 4.43
CA GLN A 67 -7.74 -9.92 3.57
C GLN A 67 -8.90 -10.87 3.86
N ARG A 68 -9.04 -11.29 5.12
CA ARG A 68 -10.10 -12.22 5.54
C ARG A 68 -11.49 -11.71 5.25
N ASP A 69 -11.73 -10.42 5.51
CA ASP A 69 -13.08 -9.86 5.36
C ASP A 69 -13.46 -9.68 3.90
N ILE A 70 -12.53 -9.27 3.02
CA ILE A 70 -12.79 -9.21 1.56
C ILE A 70 -13.06 -10.60 1.01
N ILE A 71 -12.28 -11.62 1.38
CA ILE A 71 -12.55 -13.00 0.96
C ILE A 71 -13.93 -13.46 1.38
N LYS A 72 -14.34 -13.19 2.64
CA LYS A 72 -15.71 -13.51 3.11
C LYS A 72 -16.81 -12.78 2.34
N ILE A 73 -16.59 -11.54 1.95
CA ILE A 73 -17.57 -10.79 1.14
C ILE A 73 -17.71 -11.47 -0.23
N LYS A 74 -16.58 -11.82 -0.88
CA LYS A 74 -16.56 -12.51 -2.16
C LYS A 74 -17.32 -13.85 -2.10
N GLU A 75 -17.10 -14.65 -1.06
CA GLU A 75 -17.76 -15.95 -0.87
C GLU A 75 -19.28 -15.82 -0.62
N ASN A 76 -19.72 -14.80 0.12
CA ASN A 76 -21.12 -14.62 0.50
C ASN A 76 -21.98 -13.98 -0.59
N GLU A 77 -21.40 -13.15 -1.44
CA GLU A 77 -22.14 -12.36 -2.44
C GLU A 77 -22.09 -12.98 -3.85
N ASP A 78 -21.50 -14.18 -3.98
CA ASP A 78 -21.23 -14.80 -5.30
C ASP A 78 -20.45 -13.84 -6.23
N VAL A 79 -19.66 -12.96 -5.60
CA VAL A 79 -18.88 -11.93 -6.28
C VAL A 79 -17.67 -12.57 -6.91
N THR A 80 -17.51 -12.35 -8.20
CA THR A 80 -16.39 -12.85 -8.99
C THR A 80 -15.02 -12.39 -8.44
N GLU A 81 -13.95 -12.98 -8.93
CA GLU A 81 -12.54 -12.82 -8.50
C GLU A 81 -12.00 -11.37 -8.43
N ASP A 82 -12.75 -10.40 -8.96
CA ASP A 82 -12.27 -9.05 -9.26
C ASP A 82 -12.34 -8.04 -8.10
N MET A 83 -12.75 -8.42 -6.89
CA MET A 83 -12.78 -7.53 -5.73
C MET A 83 -11.43 -7.60 -4.99
N MET A 84 -10.47 -6.79 -5.41
CA MET A 84 -9.12 -6.75 -4.85
C MET A 84 -8.62 -5.30 -4.72
N THR A 85 -7.60 -5.09 -3.92
CA THR A 85 -6.96 -3.78 -3.79
C THR A 85 -5.51 -3.90 -3.30
N THR A 86 -4.68 -2.94 -3.66
CA THR A 86 -3.40 -2.72 -3.00
C THR A 86 -3.61 -2.12 -1.60
N LEU A 87 -2.56 -2.00 -0.84
CA LEU A 87 -2.54 -1.27 0.43
C LEU A 87 -1.16 -0.70 0.70
N VAL A 88 -1.11 0.58 1.06
CA VAL A 88 0.02 1.21 1.76
C VAL A 88 -0.51 1.80 3.06
N LEU A 89 0.05 1.40 4.18
CA LEU A 89 -0.30 1.89 5.52
C LEU A 89 0.93 2.46 6.21
N LEU A 90 0.90 3.76 6.52
CA LEU A 90 1.93 4.47 7.26
C LEU A 90 1.39 4.93 8.61
N LEU A 91 2.12 4.62 9.68
CA LEU A 91 1.87 5.11 11.03
C LEU A 91 3.04 5.98 11.48
N ILE A 92 2.72 7.16 11.99
CA ILE A 92 3.68 8.06 12.63
C ILE A 92 3.18 8.31 14.05
N GLU A 93 3.97 7.99 15.05
CA GLU A 93 3.69 8.30 16.47
C GLU A 93 4.99 8.72 17.14
N ASP A 94 4.96 9.87 17.80
CA ASP A 94 6.06 10.48 18.59
C ASP A 94 7.50 10.08 18.16
N GLU A 95 7.99 8.91 18.60
CA GLU A 95 9.36 8.43 18.34
C GLU A 95 9.45 7.30 17.31
N LYS A 96 8.32 6.86 16.76
CA LYS A 96 8.27 5.71 15.83
C LYS A 96 7.52 6.05 14.55
N ILE A 97 8.11 5.62 13.45
CA ILE A 97 7.47 5.62 12.14
C ILE A 97 7.47 4.18 11.65
N SER A 98 6.34 3.72 11.15
CA SER A 98 6.22 2.34 10.67
C SER A 98 5.30 2.27 9.47
N TRP A 99 5.64 1.44 8.53
CA TRP A 99 4.78 1.21 7.36
C TRP A 99 4.78 -0.24 6.95
N GLY A 100 3.74 -0.60 6.23
CA GLY A 100 3.61 -1.87 5.55
C GLY A 100 2.81 -1.69 4.27
N HIS A 101 2.99 -2.59 3.31
CA HIS A 101 2.28 -2.54 2.04
C HIS A 101 1.94 -3.92 1.49
N VAL A 102 0.96 -3.96 0.59
CA VAL A 102 0.59 -5.12 -0.24
C VAL A 102 0.28 -4.59 -1.63
N GLY A 103 0.90 -5.18 -2.66
CA GLY A 103 0.74 -4.76 -4.06
C GLY A 103 1.90 -3.92 -4.56
N ASP A 104 1.63 -3.04 -5.51
CA ASP A 104 2.57 -2.17 -6.21
C ASP A 104 2.34 -0.67 -6.00
N SER A 105 1.34 -0.31 -5.18
CA SER A 105 1.29 1.04 -4.62
C SER A 105 2.49 1.25 -3.71
N ARG A 106 3.15 2.40 -3.82
CA ARG A 106 4.47 2.64 -3.23
C ARG A 106 4.43 3.66 -2.11
N LEU A 107 5.32 3.46 -1.14
CA LEU A 107 5.76 4.47 -0.20
C LEU A 107 7.22 4.80 -0.51
N TYR A 108 7.50 6.08 -0.68
CA TYR A 108 8.85 6.63 -0.75
C TYR A 108 9.15 7.38 0.54
N HIS A 109 10.30 7.10 1.13
CA HIS A 109 10.83 7.80 2.30
C HIS A 109 11.99 8.69 1.88
N PHE A 110 11.86 9.98 2.16
CA PHE A 110 12.87 10.97 1.85
C PHE A 110 13.53 11.49 3.15
N MET A 111 14.81 11.74 3.07
CA MET A 111 15.59 12.51 4.05
C MET A 111 16.46 13.51 3.30
N ASP A 112 16.44 14.76 3.76
CA ASP A 112 17.22 15.85 3.16
C ASP A 112 17.01 15.98 1.63
N GLY A 113 15.78 15.76 1.17
CA GLY A 113 15.38 15.83 -0.25
C GLY A 113 15.82 14.63 -1.10
N LYS A 114 16.35 13.58 -0.50
CA LYS A 114 16.77 12.35 -1.18
C LYS A 114 15.94 11.15 -0.77
N ILE A 115 15.62 10.29 -1.72
CA ILE A 115 14.98 9.00 -1.45
C ILE A 115 16.01 8.12 -0.73
N VAL A 116 15.70 7.73 0.49
CA VAL A 116 16.53 6.82 1.30
C VAL A 116 15.95 5.42 1.35
N GLU A 117 14.66 5.28 1.07
CA GLU A 117 13.99 3.97 1.02
C GLU A 117 12.71 4.06 0.17
N ARG A 118 12.35 2.95 -0.47
CA ARG A 118 11.10 2.73 -1.20
C ARG A 118 10.57 1.32 -0.90
N THR A 119 9.27 1.15 -0.90
CA THR A 119 8.66 -0.19 -0.86
C THR A 119 9.00 -0.97 -2.14
N VAL A 120 9.11 -2.29 -2.02
CA VAL A 120 9.41 -3.21 -3.12
C VAL A 120 8.10 -3.84 -3.60
N ASP A 121 7.76 -3.65 -4.86
CA ASP A 121 6.46 -4.06 -5.41
C ASP A 121 6.26 -5.58 -5.33
N HIS A 122 5.04 -5.98 -5.04
CA HIS A 122 4.63 -7.38 -5.15
C HIS A 122 4.10 -7.67 -6.56
N SER A 123 4.97 -7.56 -7.57
CA SER A 123 4.64 -7.72 -8.98
C SER A 123 5.60 -8.66 -9.71
N VAL A 124 5.17 -9.16 -10.85
CA VAL A 124 6.01 -9.98 -11.74
C VAL A 124 7.25 -9.21 -12.18
N CYS A 125 7.08 -7.94 -12.56
CA CYS A 125 8.20 -7.13 -13.03
C CYS A 125 9.24 -6.86 -11.94
N GLN A 126 8.82 -6.74 -10.68
CA GLN A 126 9.78 -6.62 -9.57
C GLN A 126 10.59 -7.92 -9.38
N VAL A 127 9.99 -9.09 -9.60
CA VAL A 127 10.74 -10.35 -9.57
C VAL A 127 11.76 -10.39 -10.70
N LEU A 128 11.39 -10.00 -11.92
CA LEU A 128 12.31 -9.93 -13.06
C LEU A 128 13.48 -8.95 -12.79
N ALA A 129 13.20 -7.82 -12.16
CA ALA A 129 14.25 -6.87 -11.77
C ALA A 129 15.16 -7.45 -10.68
N ASN A 130 14.60 -8.13 -9.68
CA ASN A 130 15.39 -8.77 -8.61
C ASN A 130 16.28 -9.92 -9.11
N THR A 131 15.87 -10.59 -10.19
CA THR A 131 16.68 -11.66 -10.84
C THR A 131 17.67 -11.10 -11.87
N GLY A 132 17.61 -9.80 -12.16
CA GLY A 132 18.47 -9.15 -13.14
C GLY A 132 18.09 -9.41 -14.61
N GLU A 133 16.87 -9.87 -14.86
CA GLU A 133 16.33 -10.04 -16.21
C GLU A 133 15.93 -8.72 -16.87
N ILE A 134 15.54 -7.74 -16.05
CA ILE A 134 15.29 -6.37 -16.46
C ILE A 134 15.94 -5.39 -15.47
N ASP A 135 16.19 -4.15 -15.88
CA ASP A 135 16.56 -3.07 -14.96
C ASP A 135 15.33 -2.56 -14.20
N GLU A 136 15.52 -2.08 -12.98
CA GLU A 136 14.42 -1.55 -12.14
C GLU A 136 13.70 -0.37 -12.82
N SER A 137 14.42 0.43 -13.60
CA SER A 137 13.86 1.52 -14.39
C SER A 137 12.92 1.06 -15.53
N GLU A 138 13.03 -0.20 -15.94
CA GLU A 138 12.19 -0.78 -17.00
C GLU A 138 10.81 -1.24 -16.47
N ILE A 139 10.66 -1.44 -15.15
CA ILE A 139 9.40 -1.89 -14.53
C ILE A 139 8.23 -1.03 -15.01
N ARG A 140 8.38 0.31 -14.98
CA ARG A 140 7.31 1.26 -15.32
C ARG A 140 6.83 1.21 -16.77
N HIS A 141 7.59 0.62 -17.65
CA HIS A 141 7.29 0.52 -19.10
C HIS A 141 7.07 -0.93 -19.56
N HIS A 142 7.24 -1.90 -18.65
CA HIS A 142 7.12 -3.31 -19.00
C HIS A 142 5.66 -3.67 -19.35
N PRO A 143 5.39 -4.54 -20.34
CA PRO A 143 4.04 -4.94 -20.71
C PRO A 143 3.28 -5.64 -19.56
N ASP A 144 3.98 -6.38 -18.71
CA ASP A 144 3.43 -7.09 -17.55
C ASP A 144 3.46 -6.29 -16.25
N ARG A 145 3.68 -4.97 -16.27
CA ARG A 145 3.81 -4.15 -15.06
C ARG A 145 2.61 -4.23 -14.11
N ASN A 146 1.40 -4.43 -14.68
CA ASN A 146 0.16 -4.54 -13.91
C ASN A 146 -0.11 -5.96 -13.38
N ARG A 147 0.83 -6.91 -13.56
CA ARG A 147 0.68 -8.29 -13.07
C ARG A 147 1.16 -8.38 -11.63
N LEU A 148 0.22 -8.26 -10.71
CA LEU A 148 0.49 -8.40 -9.28
C LEU A 148 0.62 -9.86 -8.87
N LEU A 149 1.49 -10.09 -7.91
CA LEU A 149 1.66 -11.37 -7.22
C LEU A 149 0.95 -11.39 -5.86
N ARG A 150 0.64 -10.18 -5.31
CA ARG A 150 -0.09 -10.01 -4.05
C ARG A 150 -0.99 -8.79 -4.10
N ALA A 151 -2.23 -8.98 -3.65
CA ALA A 151 -3.21 -7.93 -3.41
C ALA A 151 -4.16 -8.37 -2.29
N ILE A 152 -4.74 -7.43 -1.55
CA ILE A 152 -5.81 -7.72 -0.59
C ILE A 152 -7.04 -8.22 -1.37
N GLY A 153 -7.57 -9.38 -0.98
CA GLY A 153 -8.67 -10.06 -1.68
C GLY A 153 -8.24 -11.10 -2.71
N MET A 154 -6.93 -11.29 -2.94
CA MET A 154 -6.42 -12.39 -3.77
C MET A 154 -6.53 -13.72 -3.00
N HIS A 155 -7.05 -14.76 -3.66
CA HIS A 155 -7.08 -16.10 -3.08
C HIS A 155 -5.66 -16.67 -2.90
N ASP A 156 -5.49 -17.66 -2.04
CA ASP A 156 -4.23 -18.37 -1.77
C ASP A 156 -3.11 -17.57 -1.10
N GLN A 157 -3.44 -16.40 -0.54
CA GLN A 157 -2.48 -15.64 0.27
C GLN A 157 -2.65 -15.96 1.76
N THR A 158 -1.99 -17.01 2.21
CA THR A 158 -1.96 -17.42 3.63
C THR A 158 -0.92 -16.68 4.44
N GLU A 159 0.00 -15.98 3.81
CA GLU A 159 1.12 -15.36 4.49
C GLU A 159 0.93 -13.87 4.74
N THR A 160 1.16 -13.54 5.98
CA THR A 160 1.29 -12.23 6.59
C THR A 160 2.30 -11.33 5.88
N LEU A 161 2.07 -10.05 6.05
CA LEU A 161 2.89 -8.92 5.66
C LEU A 161 4.41 -9.16 5.86
N ASN A 162 5.14 -9.45 4.81
CA ASN A 162 6.60 -9.59 4.84
C ASN A 162 7.32 -8.24 4.65
N SER A 163 6.58 -7.15 4.52
CA SER A 163 7.07 -5.82 4.16
C SER A 163 6.80 -4.78 5.25
N LEU A 164 6.93 -5.17 6.52
CA LEU A 164 6.85 -4.25 7.65
C LEU A 164 8.20 -3.59 7.91
N LYS A 165 8.20 -2.25 7.97
CA LYS A 165 9.36 -1.47 8.38
C LYS A 165 9.03 -0.62 9.60
N ILE A 166 10.00 -0.50 10.50
CA ILE A 166 9.93 0.36 11.69
C ILE A 166 11.22 1.14 11.79
N ILE A 167 11.12 2.44 11.93
CA ILE A 167 12.27 3.35 12.15
C ILE A 167 12.01 4.27 13.35
N GLU A 168 13.09 4.79 13.92
CA GLU A 168 13.03 5.81 14.97
C GLU A 168 12.88 7.21 14.36
N ASN A 169 11.93 7.99 14.92
CA ASN A 169 11.70 9.39 14.55
C ASN A 169 12.54 10.31 15.47
N LYS A 170 13.87 10.26 15.34
CA LYS A 170 14.75 11.05 16.20
C LYS A 170 15.42 12.20 15.42
N GLY A 171 14.91 13.42 15.60
CA GLY A 171 15.62 14.65 15.24
C GLY A 171 16.00 14.83 13.78
N LYS A 172 15.33 14.12 12.85
CA LYS A 172 15.55 14.20 11.42
C LYS A 172 14.26 14.61 10.70
N ASN A 173 14.40 15.30 9.59
CA ASN A 173 13.26 15.64 8.74
C ASN A 173 12.92 14.44 7.85
N HIS A 174 11.88 13.71 8.21
CA HIS A 174 11.33 12.63 7.39
C HIS A 174 10.19 13.16 6.53
N VAL A 175 10.21 12.86 5.24
CA VAL A 175 9.10 13.11 4.32
C VAL A 175 8.69 11.78 3.70
N PHE A 176 7.39 11.55 3.61
CA PHE A 176 6.83 10.33 3.02
C PHE A 176 5.87 10.69 1.89
N LEU A 177 6.00 9.99 0.77
CA LEU A 177 5.06 10.02 -0.33
C LEU A 177 4.44 8.64 -0.46
N LEU A 178 3.10 8.57 -0.41
CA LEU A 178 2.32 7.38 -0.72
C LEU A 178 1.66 7.62 -2.08
N CYS A 179 1.84 6.70 -3.02
CA CYS A 179 1.27 6.85 -4.36
C CYS A 179 0.88 5.50 -4.98
N SER A 180 -0.14 5.51 -5.83
CA SER A 180 -0.51 4.42 -6.72
C SER A 180 0.34 4.42 -8.01
N ASP A 181 0.14 3.43 -8.86
CA ASP A 181 0.80 3.31 -10.16
C ASP A 181 0.54 4.51 -11.06
N GLY A 182 -0.66 5.11 -10.99
CA GLY A 182 -1.01 6.33 -11.72
C GLY A 182 -0.10 7.54 -11.46
N PHE A 183 0.72 7.50 -10.43
CA PHE A 183 1.74 8.51 -10.16
C PHE A 183 3.15 8.02 -10.51
N TRP A 184 3.61 6.89 -9.93
CA TRP A 184 4.99 6.47 -10.06
C TRP A 184 5.37 5.94 -11.45
N GLU A 185 4.40 5.48 -12.25
CA GLU A 185 4.67 5.12 -13.65
C GLU A 185 5.13 6.34 -14.48
N TYR A 186 4.63 7.54 -14.17
CA TYR A 186 4.86 8.76 -14.95
C TYR A 186 5.92 9.69 -14.37
N ILE A 187 6.16 9.63 -13.06
CA ILE A 187 7.12 10.49 -12.37
C ILE A 187 8.26 9.62 -11.85
N ASP A 188 9.45 9.81 -12.42
CA ASP A 188 10.64 9.09 -11.98
C ASP A 188 11.22 9.65 -10.66
N GLU A 189 12.03 8.84 -10.00
CA GLU A 189 12.64 9.15 -8.70
C GLU A 189 13.50 10.41 -8.76
N LYS A 190 14.19 10.69 -9.89
CA LYS A 190 15.01 11.89 -10.06
C LYS A 190 14.17 13.17 -10.06
N HIS A 191 12.92 13.09 -10.51
CA HIS A 191 11.99 14.22 -10.47
C HIS A 191 11.38 14.40 -9.08
N MET A 192 11.24 13.31 -8.31
CA MET A 192 10.74 13.37 -6.93
C MET A 192 11.77 14.00 -5.96
N GLU A 193 13.06 13.94 -6.27
CA GLU A 193 14.19 14.42 -5.44
C GLU A 193 14.56 15.90 -5.66
N LYS A 194 13.69 16.72 -6.19
CA LYS A 194 14.00 18.15 -6.48
C LYS A 194 13.68 19.10 -5.34
#